data_12588d3bbd13d0282dc0721193a16262
#
_entry.id   12588d3bbd13d0282dc0721193a16262
#
_cell.length_a   1.000
_cell.length_b   1.000
_cell.length_c   1.000
_cell.angle_alpha   90.00
_cell.angle_beta   90.00
_cell.angle_gamma   90.00
#
_symmetry.space_group_name_H-M   'P 1'
#
loop_
_entity.id
_entity.type
_entity.pdbx_description
1 polymer ?
#
loop_
_entity_poly.entity_id
_entity_poly.type
_entity_poly.pdbx_seq_one_letter_code
_entity_poly.pdbx_strand_id
1 'polypeptide(L)'
;MKIRHIHLRDVGPYRGPREFNLHDKWRDQNQRLVLFSGPNGSGKSSLLRSIAHLWDMAGKWLATPEVKPKANTQARAWLRSRVGAVALIVEGVPGFNETVGIYFGDEAYFESIKSGAQFWIGELSDKPSGKGRPALIHYGERTRLEEWSKAYGQLILGQESITPNLIHLDGEERRWVRPKSDPGRLIADDSSARWLVGYRPTEDWEGQLEASLGALKALDERRFHEVLADLNAFLVGKAIRSQPTPTLRFLVDVKDEKGAHNHPLDDLSAGERQVLVQLYLVSRWMQKGGVVLLDEPDLHLHPSLVDQFIARMDAIVKERGGQLILTSHLPMIWDYAEERGTRIRLGKEDAR
;
A
#
# COMPACT_ATOMS: atom_id res chain seq x y z
N MET A 1 12.12 0.53 -4.64
CA MET A 1 11.34 -0.07 -5.75
C MET A 1 10.36 0.95 -6.28
N LYS A 2 10.05 0.91 -7.58
CA LYS A 2 8.96 1.68 -8.20
C LYS A 2 8.27 0.85 -9.26
N ILE A 3 6.95 0.94 -9.34
CA ILE A 3 6.17 0.36 -10.42
C ILE A 3 6.40 1.21 -11.67
N ARG A 4 6.83 0.55 -12.74
CA ARG A 4 7.10 1.16 -14.05
C ARG A 4 5.93 0.99 -15.02
N HIS A 5 5.40 -0.25 -15.11
CA HIS A 5 4.24 -0.56 -15.94
C HIS A 5 3.22 -1.38 -15.15
N ILE A 6 1.95 -1.14 -15.43
CA ILE A 6 0.83 -1.94 -14.95
C ILE A 6 0.10 -2.45 -16.20
N HIS A 7 0.03 -3.77 -16.35
CA HIS A 7 -0.74 -4.40 -17.42
C HIS A 7 -1.97 -5.06 -16.82
N LEU A 8 -3.12 -4.79 -17.41
CA LEU A 8 -4.41 -5.39 -17.03
C LEU A 8 -5.07 -6.00 -18.25
N ARG A 9 -5.80 -7.08 -18.06
CA ARG A 9 -6.73 -7.61 -19.05
C ARG A 9 -7.97 -8.16 -18.37
N ASP A 10 -9.13 -7.67 -18.79
CA ASP A 10 -10.45 -8.07 -18.25
C ASP A 10 -10.51 -7.96 -16.72
N VAL A 11 -10.24 -6.77 -16.20
CA VAL A 11 -10.20 -6.46 -14.77
C VAL A 11 -11.30 -5.43 -14.43
N GLY A 12 -12.31 -5.84 -13.68
CA GLY A 12 -13.41 -4.95 -13.32
C GLY A 12 -14.08 -4.34 -14.57
N PRO A 13 -14.08 -3.01 -14.73
CA PRO A 13 -14.64 -2.36 -15.91
C PRO A 13 -13.72 -2.37 -17.14
N TYR A 14 -12.44 -2.70 -16.98
CA TYR A 14 -11.50 -2.77 -18.11
C TYR A 14 -11.78 -4.00 -18.96
N ARG A 15 -12.02 -3.80 -20.26
CA ARG A 15 -12.21 -4.86 -21.24
C ARG A 15 -11.00 -4.94 -22.16
N GLY A 16 -10.52 -6.16 -22.38
CA GLY A 16 -9.29 -6.40 -23.15
C GLY A 16 -8.02 -5.89 -22.48
N PRO A 17 -6.90 -5.90 -23.20
CA PRO A 17 -5.60 -5.47 -22.69
C PRO A 17 -5.54 -3.95 -22.49
N ARG A 18 -4.97 -3.55 -21.34
CA ARG A 18 -4.67 -2.15 -20.98
C ARG A 18 -3.28 -2.09 -20.39
N GLU A 19 -2.55 -1.04 -20.72
CA GLU A 19 -1.24 -0.74 -20.18
C GLU A 19 -1.22 0.68 -19.62
N PHE A 20 -0.68 0.82 -18.40
CA PHE A 20 -0.38 2.10 -17.79
C PHE A 20 1.13 2.21 -17.60
N ASN A 21 1.74 3.13 -18.36
CA ASN A 21 3.16 3.42 -18.26
C ASN A 21 3.37 4.54 -17.23
N LEU A 22 4.09 4.24 -16.15
CA LEU A 22 4.44 5.18 -15.09
C LEU A 22 5.89 5.68 -15.20
N HIS A 23 6.54 5.43 -16.33
CA HIS A 23 7.90 5.89 -16.62
C HIS A 23 7.87 7.16 -17.46
N ASP A 24 8.55 8.19 -16.98
CA ASP A 24 8.77 9.43 -17.73
C ASP A 24 9.97 9.25 -18.66
N LYS A 25 9.69 9.14 -19.94
CA LYS A 25 10.73 8.96 -20.97
C LYS A 25 11.65 10.18 -21.10
N TRP A 26 11.18 11.38 -20.75
CA TRP A 26 11.97 12.61 -20.88
C TRP A 26 13.01 12.74 -19.76
N ARG A 27 12.64 12.31 -18.55
CA ARG A 27 13.51 12.34 -17.37
C ARG A 27 14.23 11.02 -17.13
N ASP A 28 13.92 10.00 -17.90
CA ASP A 28 14.41 8.62 -17.74
C ASP A 28 14.25 8.11 -16.30
N GLN A 29 13.09 8.33 -15.72
CA GLN A 29 12.79 7.91 -14.35
C GLN A 29 11.33 7.53 -14.16
N ASN A 30 11.08 6.63 -13.22
CA ASN A 30 9.72 6.28 -12.83
C ASN A 30 9.09 7.40 -12.00
N GLN A 31 7.85 7.73 -12.31
CA GLN A 31 7.07 8.73 -11.60
C GLN A 31 6.93 8.34 -10.12
N ARG A 32 7.29 9.25 -9.23
CA ARG A 32 7.21 9.04 -7.79
C ARG A 32 5.78 9.22 -7.28
N LEU A 33 5.06 10.17 -7.83
CA LEU A 33 3.68 10.49 -7.51
C LEU A 33 2.81 10.26 -8.74
N VAL A 34 1.82 9.38 -8.65
CA VAL A 34 0.90 9.06 -9.74
C VAL A 34 -0.54 9.14 -9.24
N LEU A 35 -1.36 9.91 -9.93
CA LEU A 35 -2.78 10.01 -9.68
C LEU A 35 -3.58 9.37 -10.82
N PHE A 36 -4.41 8.40 -10.49
CA PHE A 36 -5.48 7.93 -11.37
C PHE A 36 -6.77 8.68 -11.08
N SER A 37 -7.21 9.52 -12.01
CA SER A 37 -8.45 10.29 -11.91
C SER A 37 -9.47 9.83 -12.94
N GLY A 38 -10.75 9.93 -12.62
CA GLY A 38 -11.82 9.53 -13.53
C GLY A 38 -13.17 9.43 -12.82
N PRO A 39 -14.27 9.28 -13.54
CA PRO A 39 -15.60 9.18 -12.97
C PRO A 39 -15.77 7.91 -12.10
N ASN A 40 -16.87 7.86 -11.33
CA ASN A 40 -17.23 6.65 -10.59
C ASN A 40 -17.44 5.50 -11.59
N GLY A 41 -16.99 4.31 -11.21
CA GLY A 41 -17.04 3.13 -12.07
C GLY A 41 -15.97 3.06 -13.15
N SER A 42 -15.01 4.01 -13.24
CA SER A 42 -13.91 3.96 -14.21
C SER A 42 -12.81 2.94 -13.88
N GLY A 43 -12.92 2.21 -12.76
CA GLY A 43 -11.98 1.14 -12.41
C GLY A 43 -10.82 1.54 -11.52
N LYS A 44 -10.80 2.74 -10.96
CA LYS A 44 -9.72 3.23 -10.08
C LYS A 44 -9.40 2.26 -8.93
N SER A 45 -10.38 1.93 -8.11
CA SER A 45 -10.22 1.00 -6.99
C SER A 45 -9.91 -0.43 -7.45
N SER A 46 -10.48 -0.87 -8.59
CA SER A 46 -10.16 -2.18 -9.18
C SER A 46 -8.70 -2.27 -9.61
N LEU A 47 -8.14 -1.19 -10.15
CA LEU A 47 -6.72 -1.08 -10.49
C LEU A 47 -5.85 -1.25 -9.25
N LEU A 48 -6.08 -0.45 -8.19
CA LEU A 48 -5.27 -0.50 -6.97
C LEU A 48 -5.40 -1.86 -6.26
N ARG A 49 -6.60 -2.40 -6.16
CA ARG A 49 -6.85 -3.75 -5.60
C ARG A 49 -6.15 -4.84 -6.39
N SER A 50 -6.08 -4.73 -7.72
CA SER A 50 -5.35 -5.71 -8.56
C SER A 50 -3.86 -5.70 -8.25
N ILE A 51 -3.26 -4.51 -8.09
CA ILE A 51 -1.86 -4.35 -7.70
C ILE A 51 -1.62 -4.97 -6.33
N ALA A 52 -2.46 -4.64 -5.34
CA ALA A 52 -2.32 -5.13 -3.97
C ALA A 52 -2.44 -6.67 -3.88
N HIS A 53 -3.44 -7.25 -4.54
CA HIS A 53 -3.61 -8.71 -4.54
C HIS A 53 -2.50 -9.44 -5.30
N LEU A 54 -2.02 -8.88 -6.40
CA LEU A 54 -0.88 -9.47 -7.12
C LEU A 54 0.39 -9.42 -6.25
N TRP A 55 0.62 -8.31 -5.53
CA TRP A 55 1.74 -8.19 -4.60
C TRP A 55 1.65 -9.18 -3.43
N ASP A 56 0.46 -9.40 -2.86
CA ASP A 56 0.26 -10.43 -1.83
C ASP A 56 0.60 -11.82 -2.36
N MET A 57 0.18 -12.12 -3.60
CA MET A 57 0.53 -13.40 -4.25
C MET A 57 2.02 -13.53 -4.48
N ALA A 58 2.72 -12.46 -4.87
CA ALA A 58 4.17 -12.49 -5.01
C ALA A 58 4.87 -12.89 -3.70
N GLY A 59 4.41 -12.39 -2.55
CA GLY A 59 4.90 -12.82 -1.24
C GLY A 59 4.69 -14.32 -0.99
N LYS A 60 3.55 -14.89 -1.41
CA LYS A 60 3.30 -16.34 -1.28
C LYS A 60 4.24 -17.19 -2.16
N TRP A 61 4.54 -16.70 -3.37
CA TRP A 61 5.50 -17.38 -4.26
C TRP A 61 6.93 -17.28 -3.72
N LEU A 62 7.31 -16.14 -3.13
CA LEU A 62 8.62 -15.97 -2.48
C LEU A 62 8.76 -16.79 -1.21
N ALA A 63 7.68 -16.98 -0.44
CA ALA A 63 7.70 -17.80 0.78
C ALA A 63 7.99 -19.28 0.49
N THR A 64 7.55 -19.79 -0.68
CA THR A 64 7.69 -21.19 -1.06
C THR A 64 7.99 -21.32 -2.56
N PRO A 65 9.20 -20.95 -3.01
CA PRO A 65 9.53 -20.89 -4.45
C PRO A 65 9.38 -22.22 -5.20
N GLU A 66 9.50 -23.33 -4.49
CA GLU A 66 9.48 -24.69 -5.07
C GLU A 66 8.13 -25.39 -4.95
N VAL A 67 7.23 -24.86 -4.13
CA VAL A 67 5.97 -25.54 -3.81
C VAL A 67 4.82 -24.81 -4.49
N LYS A 68 4.04 -25.54 -5.27
CA LYS A 68 2.77 -25.03 -5.82
C LYS A 68 1.93 -24.47 -4.68
N PRO A 69 1.44 -23.23 -4.79
CA PRO A 69 0.62 -22.65 -3.74
C PRO A 69 -0.57 -23.55 -3.45
N LYS A 70 -0.58 -24.15 -2.28
CA LYS A 70 -1.63 -25.09 -1.86
C LYS A 70 -2.93 -24.39 -1.48
N ALA A 71 -2.86 -23.12 -1.13
CA ALA A 71 -3.97 -22.46 -0.48
C ALA A 71 -4.78 -21.60 -1.45
N ASN A 72 -6.08 -21.69 -1.32
CA ASN A 72 -7.04 -20.69 -1.79
C ASN A 72 -6.92 -19.47 -0.88
N THR A 73 -5.89 -18.64 -1.08
CA THR A 73 -5.76 -17.37 -0.36
C THR A 73 -6.84 -16.40 -0.85
N GLN A 74 -7.24 -15.46 0.00
CA GLN A 74 -8.22 -14.44 -0.37
C GLN A 74 -7.78 -13.67 -1.63
N ALA A 75 -6.49 -13.31 -1.72
CA ALA A 75 -5.93 -12.63 -2.89
C ALA A 75 -6.06 -13.49 -4.16
N ARG A 76 -5.72 -14.78 -4.09
CA ARG A 76 -5.84 -15.67 -5.25
C ARG A 76 -7.29 -15.88 -5.69
N ALA A 77 -8.21 -16.03 -4.72
CA ALA A 77 -9.63 -16.15 -5.02
C ALA A 77 -10.17 -14.88 -5.68
N TRP A 78 -9.74 -13.71 -5.19
CA TRP A 78 -10.10 -12.42 -5.78
C TRP A 78 -9.58 -12.29 -7.22
N LEU A 79 -8.29 -12.56 -7.44
CA LEU A 79 -7.67 -12.50 -8.77
C LEU A 79 -8.40 -13.44 -9.75
N ARG A 80 -8.62 -14.70 -9.37
CA ARG A 80 -9.30 -15.68 -10.22
C ARG A 80 -10.74 -15.30 -10.59
N SER A 81 -11.44 -14.63 -9.70
CA SER A 81 -12.85 -14.29 -9.93
C SER A 81 -13.06 -12.96 -10.66
N ARG A 82 -12.04 -12.09 -10.70
CA ARG A 82 -12.21 -10.70 -11.15
C ARG A 82 -11.21 -10.22 -12.18
N VAL A 83 -10.20 -11.05 -12.51
CA VAL A 83 -9.07 -10.66 -13.34
C VAL A 83 -8.83 -11.70 -14.42
N GLY A 84 -8.80 -11.29 -15.68
CA GLY A 84 -8.32 -12.13 -16.77
C GLY A 84 -6.81 -12.26 -16.74
N ALA A 85 -6.10 -11.12 -16.65
CA ALA A 85 -4.67 -11.08 -16.38
C ALA A 85 -4.27 -9.75 -15.72
N VAL A 86 -3.22 -9.79 -14.90
CA VAL A 86 -2.57 -8.63 -14.31
C VAL A 86 -1.07 -8.84 -14.23
N ALA A 87 -0.30 -7.78 -14.59
CA ALA A 87 1.14 -7.77 -14.39
C ALA A 87 1.63 -6.43 -13.86
N LEU A 88 2.69 -6.50 -13.06
CA LEU A 88 3.48 -5.35 -12.66
C LEU A 88 4.89 -5.52 -13.20
N ILE A 89 5.44 -4.46 -13.80
CA ILE A 89 6.85 -4.37 -14.08
C ILE A 89 7.42 -3.33 -13.12
N VAL A 90 8.37 -3.74 -12.31
CA VAL A 90 8.96 -2.93 -11.23
C VAL A 90 10.46 -2.79 -11.43
N GLU A 91 11.00 -1.65 -10.98
CA GLU A 91 12.44 -1.37 -10.94
C GLU A 91 12.91 -1.09 -9.51
N GLY A 92 14.20 -1.27 -9.27
CA GLY A 92 14.81 -1.01 -7.97
C GLY A 92 14.39 -2.00 -6.89
N VAL A 93 14.14 -3.25 -7.27
CA VAL A 93 14.08 -4.37 -6.33
C VAL A 93 15.51 -4.68 -5.93
N PRO A 94 15.85 -4.67 -4.63
CA PRO A 94 17.21 -4.96 -4.18
C PRO A 94 17.69 -6.35 -4.65
N GLY A 95 18.93 -6.41 -5.12
CA GLY A 95 19.49 -7.61 -5.74
C GLY A 95 19.22 -7.73 -7.24
N PHE A 96 18.42 -6.82 -7.82
CA PHE A 96 18.16 -6.77 -9.26
C PHE A 96 18.60 -5.43 -9.84
N ASN A 97 19.41 -5.47 -10.89
CA ASN A 97 19.79 -4.31 -11.68
C ASN A 97 18.81 -4.09 -12.85
N GLU A 98 17.99 -5.10 -13.13
CA GLU A 98 17.03 -5.14 -14.21
C GLU A 98 15.60 -4.92 -13.70
N THR A 99 14.68 -4.84 -14.67
CA THR A 99 13.23 -4.84 -14.38
C THR A 99 12.77 -6.24 -13.97
N VAL A 100 11.91 -6.27 -12.95
CA VAL A 100 11.26 -7.47 -12.43
C VAL A 100 9.79 -7.44 -12.80
N GLY A 101 9.31 -8.51 -13.41
CA GLY A 101 7.90 -8.73 -13.72
C GLY A 101 7.23 -9.64 -12.69
N ILE A 102 6.02 -9.29 -12.30
CA ILE A 102 5.15 -10.08 -11.44
C ILE A 102 3.86 -10.30 -12.23
N TYR A 103 3.42 -11.56 -12.40
CA TYR A 103 2.33 -11.90 -13.31
C TYR A 103 1.30 -12.85 -12.69
N PHE A 104 0.03 -12.62 -13.02
CA PHE A 104 -1.06 -13.55 -12.84
C PHE A 104 -2.00 -13.49 -14.04
N GLY A 105 -2.28 -14.63 -14.70
CA GLY A 105 -3.19 -14.68 -15.83
C GLY A 105 -2.94 -15.88 -16.76
N ASP A 106 -3.43 -15.80 -18.00
CA ASP A 106 -3.23 -16.86 -18.99
C ASP A 106 -1.90 -16.73 -19.74
N GLU A 107 -1.46 -17.84 -20.32
CA GLU A 107 -0.18 -17.96 -21.00
C GLU A 107 -0.07 -17.06 -22.23
N ALA A 108 -1.14 -16.93 -23.03
CA ALA A 108 -1.09 -16.18 -24.28
C ALA A 108 -0.83 -14.69 -24.04
N TYR A 109 -1.46 -14.11 -22.99
CA TYR A 109 -1.20 -12.72 -22.64
C TYR A 109 0.19 -12.54 -22.02
N PHE A 110 0.64 -13.51 -21.20
CA PHE A 110 2.00 -13.49 -20.66
C PHE A 110 3.05 -13.39 -21.77
N GLU A 111 2.97 -14.25 -22.78
CA GLU A 111 3.90 -14.24 -23.90
C GLU A 111 3.93 -12.91 -24.68
N SER A 112 2.79 -12.19 -24.71
CA SER A 112 2.71 -10.87 -25.37
C SER A 112 3.43 -9.75 -24.60
N ILE A 113 3.60 -9.87 -23.27
CA ILE A 113 4.21 -8.84 -22.42
C ILE A 113 5.57 -9.25 -21.84
N LYS A 114 5.98 -10.49 -22.03
CA LYS A 114 7.17 -11.09 -21.42
C LYS A 114 8.47 -10.32 -21.70
N SER A 115 8.58 -9.71 -22.86
CA SER A 115 9.75 -8.89 -23.22
C SER A 115 9.89 -7.61 -22.39
N GLY A 116 8.87 -7.22 -21.63
CA GLY A 116 8.87 -6.01 -20.81
C GLY A 116 9.75 -6.09 -19.55
N ALA A 117 10.14 -7.30 -19.11
CA ALA A 117 11.06 -7.48 -17.99
C ALA A 117 12.01 -8.65 -18.23
N GLN A 118 13.19 -8.58 -17.59
CA GLN A 118 14.23 -9.62 -17.72
C GLN A 118 14.05 -10.75 -16.70
N PHE A 119 13.41 -10.47 -15.59
CA PHE A 119 13.10 -11.46 -14.56
C PHE A 119 11.60 -11.51 -14.32
N TRP A 120 11.02 -12.70 -14.20
CA TRP A 120 9.59 -12.88 -13.95
C TRP A 120 9.32 -13.91 -12.88
N ILE A 121 8.37 -13.58 -11.99
CA ILE A 121 7.69 -14.53 -11.12
C ILE A 121 6.18 -14.42 -11.33
N GLY A 122 5.46 -15.53 -11.17
CA GLY A 122 4.02 -15.45 -11.34
C GLY A 122 3.32 -16.78 -11.33
N GLU A 123 2.04 -16.73 -11.70
CA GLU A 123 1.18 -17.89 -11.84
C GLU A 123 0.37 -17.82 -13.13
N LEU A 124 0.41 -18.88 -13.92
CA LEU A 124 -0.52 -19.07 -15.02
C LEU A 124 -1.84 -19.60 -14.46
N SER A 125 -2.92 -18.86 -14.69
CA SER A 125 -4.26 -19.32 -14.39
C SER A 125 -4.64 -20.49 -15.30
N ASP A 126 -5.57 -21.34 -14.86
CA ASP A 126 -6.05 -22.45 -15.66
C ASP A 126 -6.51 -22.01 -17.06
N LYS A 127 -6.26 -22.84 -18.05
CA LYS A 127 -6.77 -22.64 -19.40
C LYS A 127 -8.30 -22.53 -19.37
N PRO A 128 -8.92 -21.77 -20.30
CA PRO A 128 -10.38 -21.60 -20.37
C PRO A 128 -11.19 -22.93 -20.38
N SER A 129 -10.55 -24.03 -20.68
CA SER A 129 -11.14 -25.38 -20.67
C SER A 129 -11.26 -26.03 -19.28
N GLY A 130 -10.84 -25.37 -18.20
CA GLY A 130 -10.98 -25.88 -16.82
C GLY A 130 -10.16 -27.14 -16.48
N LYS A 131 -9.30 -27.62 -17.40
CA LYS A 131 -8.53 -28.85 -17.23
C LYS A 131 -7.02 -28.65 -17.01
N GLY A 132 -6.56 -27.39 -16.94
CA GLY A 132 -5.16 -27.09 -16.67
C GLY A 132 -4.87 -26.96 -15.17
N ARG A 133 -3.70 -27.40 -14.70
CA ARG A 133 -3.22 -27.10 -13.35
C ARG A 133 -2.50 -25.74 -13.39
N PRO A 134 -2.71 -24.87 -12.39
CA PRO A 134 -1.94 -23.62 -12.30
C PRO A 134 -0.44 -23.95 -12.30
N ALA A 135 0.31 -23.20 -13.07
CA ALA A 135 1.75 -23.36 -13.17
C ALA A 135 2.42 -22.07 -12.63
N LEU A 136 3.46 -22.24 -11.80
CA LEU A 136 4.30 -21.12 -11.42
C LEU A 136 5.21 -20.76 -12.60
N ILE A 137 5.36 -19.45 -12.80
CA ILE A 137 6.30 -18.86 -13.74
C ILE A 137 7.55 -18.46 -12.96
N HIS A 138 8.69 -18.84 -13.51
CA HIS A 138 9.97 -18.27 -13.14
C HIS A 138 10.85 -18.14 -14.39
N TYR A 139 11.23 -16.91 -14.72
CA TYR A 139 12.22 -16.60 -15.76
C TYR A 139 13.33 -15.76 -15.16
N GLY A 140 14.56 -16.07 -15.51
CA GLY A 140 15.75 -15.43 -14.97
C GLY A 140 16.56 -16.37 -14.07
N GLU A 141 17.61 -15.82 -13.47
CA GLU A 141 18.55 -16.59 -12.64
C GLU A 141 17.88 -17.05 -11.34
N ARG A 142 17.96 -18.34 -11.05
CA ARG A 142 17.36 -18.94 -9.84
C ARG A 142 17.96 -18.40 -8.53
N THR A 143 19.25 -18.10 -8.54
CA THR A 143 19.96 -17.50 -7.40
C THR A 143 19.32 -16.21 -6.94
N ARG A 144 18.87 -15.36 -7.88
CA ARG A 144 18.17 -14.10 -7.56
C ARG A 144 16.80 -14.34 -6.93
N LEU A 145 16.08 -15.37 -7.37
CA LEU A 145 14.82 -15.75 -6.72
C LEU A 145 15.07 -16.16 -5.26
N GLU A 146 16.11 -16.94 -5.03
CA GLU A 146 16.49 -17.40 -3.68
C GLU A 146 16.91 -16.22 -2.78
N GLU A 147 17.68 -15.28 -3.32
CA GLU A 147 18.05 -14.04 -2.60
C GLU A 147 16.82 -13.18 -2.25
N TRP A 148 15.89 -13.00 -3.19
CA TRP A 148 14.67 -12.25 -2.92
C TRP A 148 13.77 -12.98 -1.93
N SER A 149 13.64 -14.29 -2.03
CA SER A 149 12.93 -15.14 -1.07
C SER A 149 13.54 -15.02 0.34
N LYS A 150 14.86 -15.01 0.47
CA LYS A 150 15.56 -14.80 1.75
C LYS A 150 15.27 -13.40 2.31
N ALA A 151 15.36 -12.35 1.48
CA ALA A 151 15.08 -10.97 1.89
C ALA A 151 13.60 -10.79 2.30
N TYR A 152 12.68 -11.45 1.61
CA TYR A 152 11.27 -11.55 2.01
C TYR A 152 11.13 -12.21 3.40
N GLY A 153 11.79 -13.35 3.63
CA GLY A 153 11.77 -14.04 4.92
C GLY A 153 12.30 -13.16 6.07
N GLN A 154 13.37 -12.41 5.85
CA GLN A 154 13.90 -11.44 6.81
C GLN A 154 12.87 -10.35 7.15
N LEU A 155 12.22 -9.78 6.14
CA LEU A 155 11.15 -8.78 6.34
C LEU A 155 10.01 -9.34 7.21
N ILE A 156 9.52 -10.55 6.90
CA ILE A 156 8.43 -11.19 7.64
C ILE A 156 8.81 -11.47 9.09
N LEU A 157 10.05 -11.87 9.34
CA LEU A 157 10.57 -12.12 10.69
C LEU A 157 10.88 -10.84 11.47
N GLY A 158 10.74 -9.66 10.87
CA GLY A 158 11.06 -8.38 11.50
C GLY A 158 12.54 -8.12 11.66
N GLN A 159 13.34 -8.82 10.89
CA GLN A 159 14.77 -8.58 10.79
C GLN A 159 15.04 -7.40 9.84
N GLU A 160 16.22 -6.83 9.92
CA GLU A 160 16.64 -5.82 8.95
C GLU A 160 16.61 -6.41 7.53
N SER A 161 15.83 -5.77 6.67
CA SER A 161 15.65 -6.19 5.28
C SER A 161 15.67 -4.98 4.37
N ILE A 162 16.33 -5.13 3.23
CA ILE A 162 16.34 -4.12 2.18
C ILE A 162 15.15 -4.25 1.23
N THR A 163 14.31 -5.27 1.40
CA THR A 163 13.15 -5.53 0.54
C THR A 163 12.07 -4.48 0.76
N PRO A 164 11.67 -3.75 -0.28
CA PRO A 164 10.56 -2.82 -0.20
C PRO A 164 9.24 -3.59 -0.01
N ASN A 165 8.28 -2.92 0.62
CA ASN A 165 6.93 -3.43 0.81
C ASN A 165 5.89 -2.57 0.09
N LEU A 166 4.65 -3.02 0.12
CA LEU A 166 3.51 -2.29 -0.41
C LEU A 166 2.50 -2.01 0.71
N ILE A 167 1.99 -0.79 0.75
CA ILE A 167 0.92 -0.38 1.65
C ILE A 167 -0.31 -0.06 0.82
N HIS A 168 -1.43 -0.70 1.11
CA HIS A 168 -2.71 -0.45 0.44
C HIS A 168 -3.73 0.09 1.43
N LEU A 169 -4.09 1.34 1.26
CA LEU A 169 -5.10 2.05 2.04
C LEU A 169 -6.38 2.13 1.22
N ASP A 170 -7.26 1.15 1.44
CA ASP A 170 -8.54 1.01 0.72
C ASP A 170 -9.52 2.13 1.13
N GLY A 171 -10.30 2.61 0.16
CA GLY A 171 -11.29 3.67 0.36
C GLY A 171 -12.44 3.29 1.30
N GLU A 172 -12.77 2.02 1.38
CA GLU A 172 -13.92 1.52 2.15
C GLU A 172 -13.56 1.17 3.61
N GLU A 173 -12.30 0.81 3.88
CA GLU A 173 -11.87 0.33 5.21
C GLU A 173 -11.18 1.45 6.00
N ARG A 174 -11.97 2.38 6.61
CA ARG A 174 -11.44 3.55 7.32
C ARG A 174 -12.06 3.79 8.69
N ARG A 175 -12.84 2.85 9.20
CA ARG A 175 -13.55 3.02 10.47
C ARG A 175 -12.58 3.12 11.65
N TRP A 176 -12.71 4.20 12.44
CA TRP A 176 -12.02 4.29 13.72
C TRP A 176 -12.51 3.22 14.68
N VAL A 177 -11.59 2.49 15.28
CA VAL A 177 -11.87 1.52 16.34
C VAL A 177 -11.44 2.13 17.68
N ARG A 178 -12.38 2.25 18.61
CA ARG A 178 -12.07 2.75 19.96
C ARG A 178 -11.29 1.69 20.74
N PRO A 179 -10.29 2.11 21.55
CA PRO A 179 -9.57 1.17 22.39
C PRO A 179 -10.54 0.53 23.40
N LYS A 180 -10.37 -0.76 23.65
CA LYS A 180 -11.05 -1.44 24.75
C LYS A 180 -10.54 -0.86 26.08
N SER A 181 -11.34 -0.98 27.15
CA SER A 181 -11.03 -0.46 28.49
C SER A 181 -9.74 -1.03 29.11
N ASP A 182 -9.20 -2.10 28.55
CA ASP A 182 -7.92 -2.70 28.96
C ASP A 182 -6.93 -2.74 27.78
N PRO A 183 -6.14 -1.67 27.58
CA PRO A 183 -5.09 -1.64 26.56
C PRO A 183 -3.86 -2.49 26.91
N GLY A 184 -3.86 -3.15 28.04
CA GLY A 184 -2.69 -3.84 28.61
C GLY A 184 -2.27 -5.14 27.91
N ARG A 185 -2.93 -5.55 26.85
CA ARG A 185 -2.51 -6.71 26.06
C ARG A 185 -1.63 -6.27 24.90
N LEU A 186 -0.31 -6.45 25.05
CA LEU A 186 0.61 -6.38 23.93
C LEU A 186 0.18 -7.39 22.88
N ILE A 187 -0.26 -6.90 21.73
CA ILE A 187 -0.63 -7.74 20.60
C ILE A 187 0.61 -7.89 19.75
N ALA A 188 0.96 -9.13 19.46
CA ALA A 188 2.07 -9.43 18.56
C ALA A 188 1.76 -8.87 17.18
N ASP A 189 2.75 -8.20 16.56
CA ASP A 189 2.65 -7.77 15.18
C ASP A 189 2.33 -8.97 14.28
N ASP A 190 1.34 -8.83 13.40
CA ASP A 190 1.12 -9.79 12.33
C ASP A 190 2.29 -9.70 11.34
N SER A 191 3.18 -10.68 11.42
CA SER A 191 4.36 -10.72 10.56
C SER A 191 4.03 -10.73 9.06
N SER A 192 2.88 -11.30 8.68
CA SER A 192 2.43 -11.35 7.28
C SER A 192 2.02 -9.97 6.76
N ALA A 193 1.62 -9.05 7.64
CA ALA A 193 1.25 -7.68 7.29
C ALA A 193 2.45 -6.82 6.88
N ARG A 194 3.69 -7.26 7.08
CA ARG A 194 4.88 -6.47 6.73
C ARG A 194 5.16 -6.41 5.24
N TRP A 195 4.74 -7.40 4.47
CA TRP A 195 4.87 -7.45 3.02
C TRP A 195 3.81 -6.62 2.30
N LEU A 196 2.55 -6.83 2.69
CA LEU A 196 1.41 -6.03 2.26
C LEU A 196 0.71 -5.48 3.50
N VAL A 197 0.88 -4.20 3.75
CA VAL A 197 0.25 -3.50 4.86
C VAL A 197 -1.11 -2.98 4.41
N GLY A 198 -2.15 -3.24 5.20
CA GLY A 198 -3.49 -2.70 5.02
C GLY A 198 -4.15 -2.39 6.34
N TYR A 199 -5.13 -1.50 6.32
CA TYR A 199 -5.96 -1.24 7.49
C TYR A 199 -7.10 -2.27 7.57
N ARG A 200 -7.27 -2.88 8.74
CA ARG A 200 -8.37 -3.81 9.02
C ARG A 200 -9.06 -3.37 10.30
N PRO A 201 -10.24 -2.75 10.23
CA PRO A 201 -10.96 -2.24 11.40
C PRO A 201 -11.62 -3.40 12.18
N THR A 202 -10.82 -4.29 12.75
CA THR A 202 -11.28 -5.38 13.60
C THR A 202 -11.38 -4.91 15.06
N GLU A 203 -12.10 -5.64 15.91
CA GLU A 203 -12.15 -5.37 17.35
C GLU A 203 -10.80 -5.66 18.03
N ASP A 204 -9.95 -6.42 17.39
CA ASP A 204 -8.57 -6.63 17.79
C ASP A 204 -7.76 -5.36 17.53
N TRP A 205 -6.61 -5.26 18.15
CA TRP A 205 -5.78 -4.04 18.22
C TRP A 205 -5.45 -3.37 16.89
N GLU A 206 -5.46 -4.07 15.76
CA GLU A 206 -5.00 -3.56 14.46
C GLU A 206 -5.65 -2.24 14.04
N GLY A 207 -6.87 -1.97 14.53
CA GLY A 207 -7.55 -0.69 14.38
C GLY A 207 -7.31 0.29 15.53
N GLN A 208 -6.59 -0.07 16.57
CA GLN A 208 -6.42 0.76 17.77
C GLN A 208 -5.07 1.48 17.73
N LEU A 209 -5.07 2.70 17.21
CA LEU A 209 -3.86 3.54 17.12
C LEU A 209 -3.15 3.68 18.47
N GLU A 210 -3.87 3.90 19.57
CA GLU A 210 -3.27 4.08 20.90
C GLU A 210 -2.53 2.83 21.39
N ALA A 211 -3.17 1.65 21.29
CA ALA A 211 -2.52 0.40 21.69
C ALA A 211 -1.27 0.12 20.86
N SER A 212 -1.32 0.42 19.58
CA SER A 212 -0.22 0.24 18.64
C SER A 212 0.92 1.23 18.90
N LEU A 213 0.63 2.50 19.23
CA LEU A 213 1.62 3.49 19.66
C LEU A 213 2.27 3.08 20.99
N GLY A 214 1.48 2.58 21.94
CA GLY A 214 1.99 2.09 23.22
C GLY A 214 2.94 0.90 23.05
N ALA A 215 2.56 -0.07 22.23
CA ALA A 215 3.41 -1.21 21.90
C ALA A 215 4.70 -0.76 21.19
N LEU A 216 4.61 0.15 20.21
CA LEU A 216 5.77 0.68 19.52
C LEU A 216 6.72 1.41 20.48
N LYS A 217 6.20 2.22 21.40
CA LYS A 217 7.00 2.90 22.41
C LYS A 217 7.76 1.92 23.32
N ALA A 218 7.11 0.83 23.70
CA ALA A 218 7.73 -0.18 24.56
C ALA A 218 8.81 -1.01 23.83
N LEU A 219 8.65 -1.24 22.52
CA LEU A 219 9.53 -2.10 21.73
C LEU A 219 10.67 -1.33 21.04
N ASP A 220 10.39 -0.13 20.53
CA ASP A 220 11.33 0.73 19.81
C ASP A 220 10.99 2.21 20.02
N GLU A 221 11.54 2.79 21.08
CA GLU A 221 11.28 4.18 21.47
C GLU A 221 11.77 5.18 20.41
N ARG A 222 12.87 4.91 19.73
CA ARG A 222 13.35 5.78 18.65
C ARG A 222 12.32 5.84 17.52
N ARG A 223 11.86 4.67 17.08
CA ARG A 223 10.85 4.56 16.01
C ARG A 223 9.53 5.17 16.43
N PHE A 224 9.14 5.03 17.68
CA PHE A 224 7.97 5.69 18.23
C PHE A 224 8.05 7.22 18.08
N HIS A 225 9.18 7.83 18.42
CA HIS A 225 9.35 9.29 18.27
C HIS A 225 9.34 9.76 16.82
N GLU A 226 9.91 8.99 15.90
CA GLU A 226 9.82 9.27 14.45
C GLU A 226 8.35 9.25 13.97
N VAL A 227 7.62 8.19 14.30
CA VAL A 227 6.19 8.06 13.95
C VAL A 227 5.38 9.17 14.59
N LEU A 228 5.60 9.46 15.87
CA LEU A 228 4.88 10.51 16.58
C LEU A 228 5.12 11.89 15.96
N ALA A 229 6.33 12.18 15.50
CA ALA A 229 6.67 13.42 14.79
C ALA A 229 5.89 13.52 13.46
N ASP A 230 5.77 12.41 12.71
CA ASP A 230 4.98 12.34 11.49
C ASP A 230 3.50 12.66 11.73
N LEU A 231 2.92 12.09 12.79
CA LEU A 231 1.52 12.34 13.16
C LEU A 231 1.31 13.78 13.63
N ASN A 232 2.18 14.28 14.47
CA ASN A 232 2.10 15.64 15.01
C ASN A 232 2.31 16.72 13.92
N ALA A 233 3.08 16.43 12.89
CA ALA A 233 3.24 17.33 11.75
C ALA A 233 1.95 17.55 10.94
N PHE A 234 0.99 16.63 11.03
CA PHE A 234 -0.36 16.79 10.44
C PHE A 234 -1.30 17.59 11.34
N LEU A 235 -1.15 17.52 12.66
CA LEU A 235 -2.07 18.11 13.64
C LEU A 235 -1.74 19.60 13.85
N VAL A 236 -2.40 20.48 13.12
CA VAL A 236 -2.19 21.95 13.28
C VAL A 236 -2.80 22.44 14.60
N GLY A 237 -1.98 23.10 15.42
CA GLY A 237 -2.40 23.63 16.73
C GLY A 237 -2.63 22.55 17.80
N LYS A 238 -2.34 21.30 17.50
CA LYS A 238 -2.50 20.15 18.38
C LYS A 238 -1.25 19.29 18.37
N ALA A 239 -1.00 18.54 19.44
CA ALA A 239 0.09 17.57 19.48
C ALA A 239 -0.24 16.39 20.38
N ILE A 240 -0.01 15.17 19.90
CA ILE A 240 -0.09 13.95 20.71
C ILE A 240 1.13 13.93 21.64
N ARG A 241 0.89 13.75 22.94
CA ARG A 241 1.96 13.64 23.94
C ARG A 241 2.78 12.36 23.72
N SER A 242 4.08 12.45 23.95
CA SER A 242 4.97 11.29 23.91
C SER A 242 4.83 10.38 25.15
N GLN A 243 4.26 10.89 26.25
CA GLN A 243 4.04 10.13 27.48
C GLN A 243 2.56 9.79 27.60
N PRO A 244 2.19 8.49 27.62
CA PRO A 244 0.82 8.08 27.92
C PRO A 244 0.49 8.33 29.39
N THR A 245 -0.80 8.35 29.68
CA THR A 245 -1.30 8.36 31.07
C THR A 245 -0.98 7.03 31.78
N PRO A 246 -1.13 6.93 33.12
CA PRO A 246 -0.98 5.66 33.83
C PRO A 246 -1.93 4.55 33.34
N THR A 247 -3.04 4.93 32.68
CA THR A 247 -3.99 4.00 32.03
C THR A 247 -3.64 3.73 30.57
N LEU A 248 -2.41 4.02 30.12
CA LEU A 248 -1.89 3.82 28.77
C LEU A 248 -2.66 4.57 27.67
N ARG A 249 -3.37 5.66 28.01
CA ARG A 249 -4.06 6.53 27.05
C ARG A 249 -3.15 7.68 26.62
N PHE A 250 -3.14 7.98 25.34
CA PHE A 250 -2.42 9.14 24.80
C PHE A 250 -3.34 10.38 24.82
N LEU A 251 -2.81 11.49 25.28
CA LEU A 251 -3.51 12.78 25.29
C LEU A 251 -3.01 13.66 24.14
N VAL A 252 -3.92 14.46 23.64
CA VAL A 252 -3.65 15.50 22.63
C VAL A 252 -3.65 16.84 23.35
N ASP A 253 -2.52 17.54 23.33
CA ASP A 253 -2.43 18.94 23.76
C ASP A 253 -2.97 19.85 22.68
N VAL A 254 -3.83 20.77 23.06
CA VAL A 254 -4.42 21.79 22.19
C VAL A 254 -4.05 23.16 22.71
N LYS A 255 -3.61 24.04 21.78
CA LYS A 255 -3.41 25.45 22.05
C LYS A 255 -4.37 26.25 21.16
N ASP A 256 -5.36 26.86 21.75
CA ASP A 256 -6.33 27.71 21.10
C ASP A 256 -6.46 29.06 21.81
N GLU A 257 -7.37 29.90 21.32
CA GLU A 257 -7.66 31.23 21.92
C GLU A 257 -8.16 31.18 23.37
N LYS A 258 -8.70 30.00 23.80
CA LYS A 258 -9.21 29.79 25.16
C LYS A 258 -8.12 29.35 26.13
N GLY A 259 -6.91 29.06 25.64
CA GLY A 259 -5.78 28.63 26.44
C GLY A 259 -5.29 27.22 26.07
N ALA A 260 -4.46 26.63 26.95
CA ALA A 260 -3.93 25.28 26.76
C ALA A 260 -4.82 24.27 27.50
N HIS A 261 -5.31 23.28 26.80
CA HIS A 261 -6.05 22.14 27.37
C HIS A 261 -5.63 20.83 26.68
N ASN A 262 -6.12 19.70 27.18
CA ASN A 262 -5.87 18.40 26.58
C ASN A 262 -7.12 17.53 26.56
N HIS A 263 -7.14 16.58 25.64
CA HIS A 263 -8.22 15.61 25.52
C HIS A 263 -7.68 14.25 25.00
N PRO A 264 -8.42 13.15 25.15
CA PRO A 264 -8.07 11.86 24.54
C PRO A 264 -8.02 11.92 23.01
N LEU A 265 -7.31 10.98 22.39
CA LEU A 265 -7.30 10.81 20.91
C LEU A 265 -8.71 10.60 20.33
N ASP A 266 -9.61 9.95 21.08
CA ASP A 266 -10.98 9.70 20.66
C ASP A 266 -11.83 10.97 20.48
N ASP A 267 -11.40 12.09 21.07
CA ASP A 267 -12.10 13.38 20.98
C ASP A 267 -11.61 14.24 19.78
N LEU A 268 -10.64 13.75 19.03
CA LEU A 268 -10.32 14.32 17.72
C LEU A 268 -11.50 14.19 16.76
N SER A 269 -11.61 15.08 15.79
CA SER A 269 -12.64 14.97 14.76
C SER A 269 -12.52 13.65 13.98
N ALA A 270 -13.62 13.18 13.42
CA ALA A 270 -13.65 11.94 12.66
C ALA A 270 -12.63 11.94 11.50
N GLY A 271 -12.50 13.08 10.82
CA GLY A 271 -11.52 13.24 9.73
C GLY A 271 -10.08 13.16 10.23
N GLU A 272 -9.73 13.87 11.33
CA GLU A 272 -8.39 13.79 11.92
C GLU A 272 -8.03 12.36 12.32
N ARG A 273 -8.94 11.65 12.99
CA ARG A 273 -8.72 10.25 13.38
C ARG A 273 -8.48 9.34 12.18
N GLN A 274 -9.27 9.50 11.12
CA GLN A 274 -9.13 8.72 9.89
C GLN A 274 -7.76 8.96 9.24
N VAL A 275 -7.31 10.21 9.15
CA VAL A 275 -6.00 10.55 8.60
C VAL A 275 -4.86 10.02 9.46
N LEU A 276 -4.95 10.17 10.79
CA LEU A 276 -3.92 9.69 11.71
C LEU A 276 -3.67 8.19 11.58
N VAL A 277 -4.72 7.37 11.41
CA VAL A 277 -4.56 5.92 11.20
C VAL A 277 -3.77 5.65 9.91
N GLN A 278 -4.11 6.32 8.83
CA GLN A 278 -3.45 6.12 7.55
C GLN A 278 -1.99 6.58 7.58
N LEU A 279 -1.72 7.76 8.14
CA LEU A 279 -0.35 8.27 8.33
C LEU A 279 0.47 7.34 9.24
N TYR A 280 -0.14 6.83 10.32
CA TYR A 280 0.50 5.89 11.23
C TYR A 280 0.95 4.61 10.51
N LEU A 281 0.06 4.01 9.70
CA LEU A 281 0.40 2.79 8.96
C LEU A 281 1.58 3.01 8.01
N VAL A 282 1.57 4.13 7.28
CA VAL A 282 2.67 4.45 6.35
C VAL A 282 3.94 4.82 7.12
N SER A 283 3.84 5.68 8.13
CA SER A 283 4.99 6.07 8.91
C SER A 283 5.64 4.88 9.63
N ARG A 284 4.84 3.98 10.21
CA ARG A 284 5.37 2.82 10.94
C ARG A 284 5.94 1.74 10.02
N TRP A 285 5.20 1.35 8.99
CA TRP A 285 5.44 0.11 8.26
C TRP A 285 6.15 0.26 6.92
N MET A 286 6.13 1.44 6.30
CA MET A 286 6.75 1.63 5.00
C MET A 286 8.25 1.38 5.07
N GLN A 287 8.72 0.44 4.27
CA GLN A 287 10.14 0.17 4.07
C GLN A 287 10.74 1.19 3.08
N LYS A 288 12.07 1.33 3.11
CA LYS A 288 12.79 2.15 2.12
C LYS A 288 12.47 1.67 0.71
N GLY A 289 12.08 2.60 -0.16
CA GLY A 289 11.64 2.28 -1.52
C GLY A 289 10.29 1.59 -1.62
N GLY A 290 9.47 1.56 -0.56
CA GLY A 290 8.13 0.98 -0.59
C GLY A 290 7.16 1.71 -1.51
N VAL A 291 6.03 1.10 -1.81
CA VAL A 291 4.94 1.68 -2.61
C VAL A 291 3.71 1.86 -1.75
N VAL A 292 3.10 3.04 -1.80
CA VAL A 292 1.82 3.33 -1.14
C VAL A 292 0.73 3.46 -2.20
N LEU A 293 -0.30 2.65 -2.08
CA LEU A 293 -1.54 2.73 -2.85
C LEU A 293 -2.60 3.37 -1.95
N LEU A 294 -3.13 4.52 -2.36
CA LEU A 294 -4.08 5.31 -1.57
C LEU A 294 -5.37 5.52 -2.38
N ASP A 295 -6.41 4.78 -2.02
CA ASP A 295 -7.68 4.81 -2.74
C ASP A 295 -8.61 5.87 -2.16
N GLU A 296 -9.01 6.85 -2.96
CA GLU A 296 -9.95 7.94 -2.65
C GLU A 296 -9.70 8.61 -1.27
N PRO A 297 -8.53 9.18 -1.01
CA PRO A 297 -8.15 9.76 0.30
C PRO A 297 -9.09 10.86 0.79
N ASP A 298 -9.84 11.44 -0.10
CA ASP A 298 -10.78 12.54 0.12
C ASP A 298 -12.14 12.11 0.67
N LEU A 299 -12.48 10.81 0.64
CA LEU A 299 -13.77 10.33 1.13
C LEU A 299 -13.98 10.70 2.60
N HIS A 300 -15.11 11.41 2.86
CA HIS A 300 -15.53 11.85 4.20
C HIS A 300 -14.60 12.85 4.88
N LEU A 301 -13.63 13.43 4.17
CA LEU A 301 -12.75 14.47 4.70
C LEU A 301 -13.20 15.87 4.28
N HIS A 302 -13.02 16.82 5.18
CA HIS A 302 -13.16 18.23 4.81
C HIS A 302 -12.00 18.62 3.86
N PRO A 303 -12.23 19.42 2.81
CA PRO A 303 -11.18 19.78 1.85
C PRO A 303 -9.88 20.31 2.47
N SER A 304 -9.97 21.11 3.54
CA SER A 304 -8.77 21.62 4.23
C SER A 304 -7.89 20.54 4.86
N LEU A 305 -8.47 19.39 5.25
CA LEU A 305 -7.71 18.25 5.76
C LEU A 305 -7.08 17.44 4.64
N VAL A 306 -7.72 17.40 3.47
CA VAL A 306 -7.24 16.62 2.32
C VAL A 306 -5.89 17.12 1.86
N ASP A 307 -5.72 18.43 1.68
CA ASP A 307 -4.45 19.04 1.26
C ASP A 307 -3.30 18.68 2.21
N GLN A 308 -3.51 18.90 3.50
CA GLN A 308 -2.52 18.61 4.53
C GLN A 308 -2.19 17.11 4.58
N PHE A 309 -3.20 16.26 4.44
CA PHE A 309 -3.02 14.81 4.42
C PHE A 309 -2.19 14.37 3.23
N ILE A 310 -2.54 14.79 2.02
CA ILE A 310 -1.81 14.42 0.79
C ILE A 310 -0.37 14.95 0.86
N ALA A 311 -0.17 16.19 1.28
CA ALA A 311 1.17 16.77 1.41
C ALA A 311 2.02 16.00 2.42
N ARG A 312 1.46 15.62 3.57
CA ARG A 312 2.20 14.83 4.57
C ARG A 312 2.49 13.42 4.11
N MET A 313 1.50 12.74 3.50
CA MET A 313 1.68 11.41 2.92
C MET A 313 2.80 11.42 1.86
N ASP A 314 2.76 12.39 0.96
CA ASP A 314 3.78 12.56 -0.09
C ASP A 314 5.18 12.81 0.50
N ALA A 315 5.28 13.62 1.55
CA ALA A 315 6.55 13.89 2.24
C ALA A 315 7.14 12.60 2.84
N ILE A 316 6.36 11.81 3.58
CA ILE A 316 6.80 10.54 4.18
C ILE A 316 7.27 9.57 3.09
N VAL A 317 6.51 9.43 2.01
CA VAL A 317 6.87 8.54 0.90
C VAL A 317 8.15 8.99 0.21
N LYS A 318 8.30 10.30 -0.01
CA LYS A 318 9.49 10.91 -0.62
C LYS A 318 10.74 10.70 0.23
N GLU A 319 10.67 10.93 1.52
CA GLU A 319 11.78 10.75 2.47
C GLU A 319 12.30 9.31 2.46
N ARG A 320 11.42 8.33 2.21
CA ARG A 320 11.77 6.91 2.12
C ARG A 320 12.13 6.45 0.71
N GLY A 321 12.23 7.38 -0.26
CA GLY A 321 12.55 7.05 -1.66
C GLY A 321 11.50 6.18 -2.33
N GLY A 322 10.26 6.18 -1.84
CA GLY A 322 9.16 5.36 -2.30
C GLY A 322 8.39 5.94 -3.49
N GLN A 323 7.24 5.31 -3.76
CA GLN A 323 6.27 5.74 -4.78
C GLN A 323 4.88 5.83 -4.15
N LEU A 324 4.17 6.94 -4.45
CA LEU A 324 2.78 7.15 -4.06
C LEU A 324 1.89 7.06 -5.30
N ILE A 325 0.98 6.11 -5.30
CA ILE A 325 -0.05 5.94 -6.34
C ILE A 325 -1.40 6.14 -5.66
N LEU A 326 -2.17 7.11 -6.14
CA LEU A 326 -3.44 7.44 -5.52
C LEU A 326 -4.56 7.58 -6.55
N THR A 327 -5.79 7.50 -6.06
CA THR A 327 -6.99 7.77 -6.84
C THR A 327 -7.76 8.93 -6.21
N SER A 328 -8.39 9.77 -6.99
CA SER A 328 -9.27 10.82 -6.46
C SER A 328 -10.19 11.41 -7.53
N HIS A 329 -11.30 11.97 -7.05
CA HIS A 329 -12.23 12.76 -7.82
C HIS A 329 -12.06 14.28 -7.65
N LEU A 330 -11.27 14.71 -6.66
CA LEU A 330 -11.16 16.12 -6.31
C LEU A 330 -10.18 16.88 -7.21
N PRO A 331 -10.61 18.03 -7.82
CA PRO A 331 -9.73 18.85 -8.64
C PRO A 331 -8.46 19.32 -7.92
N MET A 332 -8.54 19.67 -6.64
CA MET A 332 -7.37 20.11 -5.87
C MET A 332 -6.27 19.05 -5.79
N ILE A 333 -6.63 17.75 -5.72
CA ILE A 333 -5.66 16.65 -5.79
C ILE A 333 -5.10 16.49 -7.21
N TRP A 334 -5.90 16.82 -8.23
CA TRP A 334 -5.43 16.79 -9.61
C TRP A 334 -4.31 17.81 -9.81
N ASP A 335 -4.52 19.07 -9.37
CA ASP A 335 -3.54 20.14 -9.47
C ASP A 335 -2.25 19.78 -8.70
N TYR A 336 -2.39 19.26 -7.49
CA TYR A 336 -1.25 18.78 -6.70
C TYR A 336 -0.43 17.71 -7.44
N ALA A 337 -1.13 16.74 -8.07
CA ALA A 337 -0.46 15.65 -8.78
C ALA A 337 0.16 16.12 -10.10
N GLU A 338 -0.47 17.03 -10.85
CA GLU A 338 0.06 17.59 -12.10
C GLU A 338 1.32 18.44 -11.86
N GLU A 339 1.41 19.15 -10.71
CA GLU A 339 2.60 19.92 -10.34
C GLU A 339 3.79 19.07 -9.90
N ARG A 340 3.56 17.93 -9.21
CA ARG A 340 4.60 17.16 -8.51
C ARG A 340 4.84 15.76 -9.03
N GLY A 341 4.02 15.30 -9.95
CA GLY A 341 4.03 13.95 -10.48
C GLY A 341 3.32 13.82 -11.81
N THR A 342 2.47 12.82 -11.94
CA THR A 342 1.72 12.54 -13.17
C THR A 342 0.27 12.21 -12.82
N ARG A 343 -0.64 12.78 -13.62
CA ARG A 343 -2.06 12.43 -13.60
C ARG A 343 -2.43 11.61 -14.82
N ILE A 344 -3.01 10.43 -14.60
CA ILE A 344 -3.55 9.54 -15.63
C ILE A 344 -5.08 9.63 -15.54
N ARG A 345 -5.70 10.02 -16.64
CA ARG A 345 -7.17 10.16 -16.72
C ARG A 345 -7.76 8.85 -17.22
N LEU A 346 -8.66 8.26 -16.41
CA LEU A 346 -9.45 7.10 -16.80
C LEU A 346 -10.80 7.59 -17.38
N GLY A 347 -11.13 7.20 -18.61
CA GLY A 347 -12.35 7.56 -19.28
C GLY A 347 -13.42 6.49 -19.19
N LYS A 348 -14.67 6.82 -19.60
CA LYS A 348 -15.72 5.80 -19.83
C LYS A 348 -15.35 4.83 -20.96
N GLU A 349 -14.49 5.25 -21.88
CA GLU A 349 -13.98 4.41 -22.97
C GLU A 349 -12.97 3.36 -22.48
N ASP A 350 -12.29 3.63 -21.37
CA ASP A 350 -11.36 2.67 -20.74
C ASP A 350 -12.12 1.55 -20.01
N ALA A 351 -13.41 1.72 -19.78
CA ALA A 351 -14.30 0.80 -19.07
C ALA A 351 -15.21 -0.03 -20.00
N ARG A 352 -15.01 0.06 -21.33
CA ARG A 352 -15.79 -0.72 -22.31
C ARG A 352 -14.99 -1.82 -22.97
#